data_c8d1e92e4a823871188e8511c5357aea
#
_entry.id   c8d1e92e4a823871188e8511c5357aea
#
_cell.length_a   1.000
_cell.length_b   1.000
_cell.length_c   1.000
_cell.angle_alpha   90.00
_cell.angle_beta   90.00
_cell.angle_gamma   90.00
#
_symmetry.space_group_name_H-M   'P 1'
#
loop_
_entity.id
_entity.type
_entity.pdbx_description
1 polymer ?
#
loop_
_entity_poly.entity_id
_entity_poly.type
_entity_poly.pdbx_seq_one_letter_code
_entity_poly.pdbx_strand_id
1 'polypeptide(L)'
;RNREILLEDPGEQSGVYIPQGLRPEPIPLDLKVIVTGDEAIYRMLTSVDNEDFWDLFKVKAEFDHRVDLTEENMQAYCSFICRTGMEEGLLGFEPSGAAEVIEYAARLVADQQKLSTRFGLIKDLLIEADYWAQKEGAPRVKDEHVRQAIAHKIYRLNLVEERIREMVADGTQLLQVTGSEVGQINGLAVYDLGDFSFGRPTRITAQTYAGREGFINIEREASLSGRTHDKGVLILNGYIGAKFGQ
;
A
#
# COMPACT_ATOMS: atom_id res chain seq x y z
N ARG A 1 -14.85 -0.54 32.43
CA ARG A 1 -14.85 -1.26 33.71
C ARG A 1 -16.05 -0.82 34.57
N ASN A 2 -16.24 0.45 34.81
CA ASN A 2 -17.19 0.93 35.82
C ASN A 2 -18.63 1.14 35.28
N ARG A 3 -18.87 1.01 33.98
CA ARG A 3 -20.16 1.29 33.32
C ARG A 3 -20.74 2.69 33.60
N GLU A 4 -19.86 3.65 33.75
CA GLU A 4 -20.17 5.06 34.04
C GLU A 4 -19.19 5.98 33.34
N ILE A 5 -19.65 7.15 32.92
CA ILE A 5 -18.80 8.27 32.49
C ILE A 5 -18.55 9.14 33.67
N LEU A 6 -17.29 9.43 33.96
CA LEU A 6 -16.81 10.44 34.85
C LEU A 6 -16.32 11.62 34.04
N LEU A 7 -16.78 12.84 34.41
CA LEU A 7 -16.19 14.05 33.84
C LEU A 7 -15.01 14.45 34.74
N GLU A 8 -13.79 14.28 34.19
CA GLU A 8 -12.55 14.69 34.87
C GLU A 8 -12.10 16.06 34.35
N ASP A 9 -11.60 16.92 35.25
CA ASP A 9 -11.00 18.18 34.85
C ASP A 9 -9.63 17.93 34.18
N PRO A 10 -9.35 18.50 32.99
CA PRO A 10 -8.07 18.36 32.32
C PRO A 10 -6.84 18.73 33.14
N GLY A 11 -7.03 19.56 34.21
CA GLY A 11 -5.97 19.97 35.11
C GLY A 11 -5.55 18.92 36.14
N GLU A 12 -6.38 17.89 36.43
CA GLU A 12 -6.03 16.84 37.40
C GLU A 12 -4.91 15.93 36.88
N GLN A 13 -4.85 15.70 35.57
CA GLN A 13 -3.79 14.91 34.96
C GLN A 13 -2.44 15.64 34.86
N SER A 14 -2.45 16.97 34.95
CA SER A 14 -1.24 17.82 34.83
C SER A 14 -0.63 18.23 36.18
N GLY A 15 -1.17 17.76 37.30
CA GLY A 15 -0.66 18.13 38.63
C GLY A 15 -0.82 19.60 39.01
N VAL A 16 -1.64 20.36 38.30
CA VAL A 16 -1.96 21.75 38.60
C VAL A 16 -3.13 21.78 39.59
N TYR A 17 -2.92 22.41 40.73
CA TYR A 17 -3.96 22.55 41.75
C TYR A 17 -5.06 23.49 41.24
N ILE A 18 -6.20 22.93 40.84
CA ILE A 18 -7.41 23.66 40.48
C ILE A 18 -8.35 23.59 41.68
N PRO A 19 -8.96 24.73 42.12
CA PRO A 19 -9.97 24.73 43.18
C PRO A 19 -11.08 23.74 42.81
N GLN A 20 -11.48 22.89 43.74
CA GLN A 20 -12.53 21.88 43.54
C GLN A 20 -13.82 22.55 43.01
N GLY A 21 -14.03 22.37 41.70
CA GLY A 21 -15.34 22.62 41.08
C GLY A 21 -16.34 21.55 41.47
N LEU A 22 -17.64 21.85 41.31
CA LEU A 22 -18.71 20.88 41.46
C LEU A 22 -18.48 19.73 40.46
N ARG A 23 -18.17 18.54 40.95
CA ARG A 23 -18.11 17.33 40.10
C ARG A 23 -19.52 16.85 39.81
N PRO A 24 -19.89 16.74 38.53
CA PRO A 24 -21.17 16.12 38.19
C PRO A 24 -21.19 14.66 38.66
N GLU A 25 -22.36 14.17 39.00
CA GLU A 25 -22.53 12.73 39.32
C GLU A 25 -22.17 11.86 38.13
N PRO A 26 -21.58 10.67 38.39
CA PRO A 26 -21.27 9.71 37.31
C PRO A 26 -22.55 9.36 36.52
N ILE A 27 -22.45 9.36 35.23
CA ILE A 27 -23.55 9.00 34.33
C ILE A 27 -23.45 7.47 34.02
N PRO A 28 -24.45 6.66 34.45
CA PRO A 28 -24.43 5.24 34.15
C PRO A 28 -24.50 4.97 32.65
N LEU A 29 -23.68 4.03 32.16
CA LEU A 29 -23.56 3.64 30.76
C LEU A 29 -23.78 2.14 30.58
N ASP A 30 -24.63 1.81 29.59
CA ASP A 30 -24.74 0.45 29.06
C ASP A 30 -24.48 0.49 27.55
N LEU A 31 -23.21 0.33 27.17
CA LEU A 31 -22.80 0.36 25.77
C LEU A 31 -21.74 -0.72 25.49
N LYS A 32 -21.67 -1.10 24.23
CA LYS A 32 -20.59 -1.91 23.68
C LYS A 32 -19.65 -1.02 22.88
N VAL A 33 -18.35 -1.20 23.09
CA VAL A 33 -17.31 -0.46 22.37
C VAL A 33 -16.71 -1.38 21.30
N ILE A 34 -16.69 -0.91 20.07
CA ILE A 34 -16.05 -1.59 18.94
C ILE A 34 -14.94 -0.64 18.46
N VAL A 35 -13.72 -1.14 18.39
CA VAL A 35 -12.56 -0.41 17.88
C VAL A 35 -12.19 -1.00 16.53
N THR A 36 -11.98 -0.15 15.54
CA THR A 36 -11.49 -0.52 14.21
C THR A 36 -10.12 0.11 13.97
N GLY A 37 -9.23 -0.60 13.32
CA GLY A 37 -7.88 -0.11 13.03
C GLY A 37 -7.12 -1.12 12.17
N ASP A 38 -5.90 -0.77 11.80
CA ASP A 38 -5.00 -1.66 11.09
C ASP A 38 -4.22 -2.61 12.02
N GLU A 39 -3.53 -3.56 11.42
CA GLU A 39 -2.76 -4.55 12.17
C GLU A 39 -1.59 -3.92 12.97
N ALA A 40 -1.00 -2.81 12.49
CA ALA A 40 0.09 -2.15 13.19
C ALA A 40 -0.40 -1.51 14.49
N ILE A 41 -1.55 -0.82 14.44
CA ILE A 41 -2.22 -0.26 15.61
C ILE A 41 -2.62 -1.38 16.58
N TYR A 42 -3.18 -2.47 16.06
CA TYR A 42 -3.55 -3.62 16.90
C TYR A 42 -2.32 -4.19 17.62
N ARG A 43 -1.20 -4.43 16.93
CA ARG A 43 0.05 -4.91 17.54
C ARG A 43 0.57 -3.95 18.61
N MET A 44 0.49 -2.65 18.36
CA MET A 44 0.90 -1.64 19.33
C MET A 44 0.03 -1.68 20.59
N LEU A 45 -1.28 -1.82 20.44
CA LEU A 45 -2.24 -1.91 21.56
C LEU A 45 -2.13 -3.22 22.33
N THR A 46 -1.68 -4.30 21.69
CA THR A 46 -1.51 -5.63 22.31
C THR A 46 -0.08 -5.90 22.76
N SER A 47 0.83 -4.92 22.70
CA SER A 47 2.19 -5.06 23.21
C SER A 47 2.19 -5.30 24.74
N VAL A 48 3.29 -5.86 25.24
CA VAL A 48 3.44 -6.43 26.60
C VAL A 48 3.02 -5.48 27.73
N ASP A 49 3.05 -4.18 27.51
CA ASP A 49 2.78 -3.17 28.54
C ASP A 49 1.31 -2.72 28.60
N ASN A 50 0.41 -3.34 27.84
CA ASN A 50 -0.98 -2.88 27.75
C ASN A 50 -1.99 -3.99 28.15
N GLU A 51 -1.86 -4.48 29.39
CA GLU A 51 -2.76 -5.52 29.94
C GLU A 51 -4.22 -5.08 29.95
N ASP A 52 -4.49 -3.78 30.15
CA ASP A 52 -5.85 -3.22 30.16
C ASP A 52 -6.59 -3.38 28.83
N PHE A 53 -5.87 -3.38 27.71
CA PHE A 53 -6.48 -3.61 26.39
C PHE A 53 -7.08 -5.01 26.29
N TRP A 54 -6.34 -6.03 26.71
CA TRP A 54 -6.78 -7.42 26.72
C TRP A 54 -7.97 -7.67 27.67
N ASP A 55 -8.01 -6.92 28.77
CA ASP A 55 -9.11 -7.01 29.70
C ASP A 55 -10.42 -6.44 29.17
N LEU A 56 -10.34 -5.40 28.35
CA LEU A 56 -11.50 -4.72 27.78
C LEU A 56 -11.98 -5.34 26.45
N PHE A 57 -11.04 -5.72 25.57
CA PHE A 57 -11.33 -6.20 24.22
C PHE A 57 -11.01 -7.69 24.07
N LYS A 58 -12.01 -8.52 24.38
CA LYS A 58 -11.86 -9.99 24.37
C LYS A 58 -12.06 -10.64 23.00
N VAL A 59 -12.65 -9.94 22.05
CA VAL A 59 -12.99 -10.47 20.71
C VAL A 59 -12.26 -9.68 19.65
N LYS A 60 -11.50 -10.38 18.81
CA LYS A 60 -10.87 -9.86 17.61
C LYS A 60 -11.59 -10.43 16.39
N ALA A 61 -11.91 -9.58 15.43
CA ALA A 61 -12.36 -9.97 14.10
C ALA A 61 -11.35 -9.42 13.07
N GLU A 62 -10.83 -10.29 12.23
CA GLU A 62 -9.90 -9.92 11.16
C GLU A 62 -10.65 -9.86 9.82
N PHE A 63 -10.38 -8.83 9.05
CA PHE A 63 -10.90 -8.66 7.71
C PHE A 63 -9.74 -8.74 6.72
N ASP A 64 -9.86 -9.63 5.73
CA ASP A 64 -8.89 -9.70 4.65
C ASP A 64 -9.08 -8.48 3.71
N HIS A 65 -7.99 -8.02 3.14
CA HIS A 65 -7.96 -6.94 2.14
C HIS A 65 -8.27 -7.43 0.72
N ARG A 66 -8.58 -8.73 0.55
CA ARG A 66 -8.89 -9.37 -0.74
C ARG A 66 -9.91 -10.48 -0.60
N VAL A 67 -10.66 -10.73 -1.67
CA VAL A 67 -11.61 -11.85 -1.83
C VAL A 67 -11.39 -12.53 -3.16
N ASP A 68 -11.84 -13.77 -3.30
CA ASP A 68 -11.75 -14.52 -4.56
C ASP A 68 -12.58 -13.87 -5.67
N LEU A 69 -12.06 -13.90 -6.90
CA LEU A 69 -12.79 -13.48 -8.11
C LEU A 69 -13.77 -14.58 -8.49
N THR A 70 -14.92 -14.60 -7.83
CA THR A 70 -16.05 -15.49 -8.13
C THR A 70 -17.20 -14.70 -8.74
N GLU A 71 -18.12 -15.39 -9.40
CA GLU A 71 -19.32 -14.76 -9.95
C GLU A 71 -20.15 -14.05 -8.85
N GLU A 72 -20.27 -14.67 -7.68
CA GLU A 72 -20.96 -14.08 -6.52
C GLU A 72 -20.27 -12.78 -6.06
N ASN A 73 -18.94 -12.78 -5.92
CA ASN A 73 -18.20 -11.60 -5.52
C ASN A 73 -18.21 -10.50 -6.59
N MET A 74 -18.22 -10.85 -7.88
CA MET A 74 -18.41 -9.88 -8.96
C MET A 74 -19.80 -9.22 -8.90
N GLN A 75 -20.85 -9.99 -8.63
CA GLN A 75 -22.20 -9.45 -8.45
C GLN A 75 -22.29 -8.55 -7.22
N ALA A 76 -21.63 -8.93 -6.11
CA ALA A 76 -21.51 -8.09 -4.92
C ALA A 76 -20.78 -6.79 -5.21
N TYR A 77 -19.73 -6.84 -6.03
CA TYR A 77 -18.99 -5.65 -6.49
C TYR A 77 -19.84 -4.72 -7.34
N CYS A 78 -20.61 -5.26 -8.30
CA CYS A 78 -21.57 -4.47 -9.08
C CYS A 78 -22.64 -3.82 -8.17
N SER A 79 -23.12 -4.56 -7.17
CA SER A 79 -24.07 -4.02 -6.18
C SER A 79 -23.46 -2.90 -5.35
N PHE A 80 -22.19 -3.04 -4.97
CA PHE A 80 -21.44 -1.97 -4.29
C PHE A 80 -21.30 -0.72 -5.17
N ILE A 81 -20.92 -0.87 -6.44
CA ILE A 81 -20.82 0.25 -7.40
C ILE A 81 -22.17 0.98 -7.52
N CYS A 82 -23.25 0.23 -7.70
CA CYS A 82 -24.60 0.82 -7.83
C CYS A 82 -25.01 1.56 -6.54
N ARG A 83 -24.80 0.94 -5.37
CA ARG A 83 -25.14 1.55 -4.09
C ARG A 83 -24.34 2.82 -3.83
N THR A 84 -23.03 2.76 -4.04
CA THR A 84 -22.15 3.94 -3.90
C THR A 84 -22.58 5.04 -4.86
N GLY A 85 -22.91 4.71 -6.11
CA GLY A 85 -23.44 5.67 -7.05
C GLY A 85 -24.69 6.38 -6.56
N MET A 86 -25.61 5.66 -5.93
CA MET A 86 -26.83 6.26 -5.35
C MET A 86 -26.53 7.11 -4.11
N GLU A 87 -25.69 6.61 -3.20
CA GLU A 87 -25.33 7.31 -1.95
C GLU A 87 -24.58 8.63 -2.21
N GLU A 88 -23.69 8.64 -3.20
CA GLU A 88 -22.88 9.82 -3.56
C GLU A 88 -23.51 10.67 -4.68
N GLY A 89 -24.65 10.27 -5.23
CA GLY A 89 -25.30 11.00 -6.32
C GLY A 89 -24.56 10.99 -7.64
N LEU A 90 -23.80 9.92 -7.92
CA LEU A 90 -23.01 9.77 -9.15
C LEU A 90 -23.89 9.34 -10.34
N LEU A 91 -23.37 9.55 -11.55
CA LEU A 91 -23.95 8.97 -12.76
C LEU A 91 -23.94 7.44 -12.68
N GLY A 92 -24.92 6.79 -13.30
CA GLY A 92 -24.94 5.34 -13.41
C GLY A 92 -23.76 4.82 -14.23
N PHE A 93 -23.19 3.70 -13.81
CA PHE A 93 -22.12 3.04 -14.54
C PHE A 93 -22.69 2.12 -15.62
N GLU A 94 -22.10 2.14 -16.81
CA GLU A 94 -22.35 1.12 -17.83
C GLU A 94 -21.61 -0.18 -17.48
N PRO A 95 -22.01 -1.33 -18.06
CA PRO A 95 -21.31 -2.59 -17.82
C PRO A 95 -19.81 -2.53 -18.12
N SER A 96 -19.39 -1.78 -19.14
CA SER A 96 -17.98 -1.57 -19.48
C SER A 96 -17.22 -0.80 -18.38
N GLY A 97 -17.83 0.24 -17.81
CA GLY A 97 -17.26 0.99 -16.70
C GLY A 97 -17.14 0.14 -15.43
N ALA A 98 -18.18 -0.64 -15.11
CA ALA A 98 -18.15 -1.55 -13.98
C ALA A 98 -17.06 -2.64 -14.14
N ALA A 99 -16.90 -3.18 -15.35
CA ALA A 99 -15.84 -4.16 -15.65
C ALA A 99 -14.43 -3.57 -15.44
N GLU A 100 -14.17 -2.34 -15.88
CA GLU A 100 -12.88 -1.68 -15.69
C GLU A 100 -12.60 -1.40 -14.20
N VAL A 101 -13.63 -1.07 -13.40
CA VAL A 101 -13.50 -0.94 -11.93
C VAL A 101 -13.13 -2.27 -11.28
N ILE A 102 -13.73 -3.38 -11.71
CA ILE A 102 -13.43 -4.73 -11.21
C ILE A 102 -11.99 -5.13 -11.61
N GLU A 103 -11.58 -4.84 -12.83
CA GLU A 103 -10.20 -5.07 -13.28
C GLU A 103 -9.19 -4.26 -12.45
N TYR A 104 -9.48 -3.00 -12.18
CA TYR A 104 -8.65 -2.18 -11.28
C TYR A 104 -8.57 -2.78 -9.86
N ALA A 105 -9.68 -3.32 -9.34
CA ALA A 105 -9.69 -3.98 -8.03
C ALA A 105 -8.78 -5.22 -7.99
N ALA A 106 -8.69 -5.99 -9.08
CA ALA A 106 -7.75 -7.10 -9.21
C ALA A 106 -6.29 -6.61 -9.29
N ARG A 107 -6.03 -5.53 -10.03
CA ARG A 107 -4.70 -4.90 -10.11
C ARG A 107 -4.20 -4.41 -8.74
N LEU A 108 -5.08 -3.88 -7.88
CA LEU A 108 -4.73 -3.42 -6.54
C LEU A 108 -4.17 -4.50 -5.62
N VAL A 109 -4.51 -5.76 -5.86
CA VAL A 109 -4.00 -6.91 -5.09
C VAL A 109 -2.94 -7.71 -5.83
N ALA A 110 -2.57 -7.29 -7.06
CA ALA A 110 -1.59 -7.95 -7.92
C ALA A 110 -1.87 -9.45 -8.14
N ASP A 111 -3.14 -9.84 -8.17
CA ASP A 111 -3.59 -11.22 -8.31
C ASP A 111 -4.82 -11.26 -9.22
N GLN A 112 -4.73 -11.98 -10.36
CA GLN A 112 -5.79 -12.08 -11.35
C GLN A 112 -7.01 -12.90 -10.87
N GLN A 113 -6.88 -13.62 -9.76
CA GLN A 113 -7.94 -14.45 -9.18
C GLN A 113 -8.57 -13.83 -7.92
N LYS A 114 -8.18 -12.60 -7.58
CA LYS A 114 -8.62 -11.90 -6.37
C LYS A 114 -9.12 -10.50 -6.68
N LEU A 115 -9.97 -9.99 -5.82
CA LEU A 115 -10.45 -8.61 -5.83
C LEU A 115 -10.08 -7.92 -4.52
N SER A 116 -9.76 -6.64 -4.58
CA SER A 116 -9.49 -5.83 -3.39
C SER A 116 -10.76 -5.57 -2.59
N THR A 117 -10.67 -5.66 -1.26
CA THR A 117 -11.73 -5.23 -0.35
C THR A 117 -11.48 -3.84 0.23
N ARG A 118 -10.50 -3.10 -0.30
CA ARG A 118 -10.26 -1.70 0.06
C ARG A 118 -11.27 -0.79 -0.61
N PHE A 119 -12.53 -0.90 -0.18
CA PHE A 119 -13.67 -0.21 -0.80
C PHE A 119 -13.55 1.32 -0.80
N GLY A 120 -12.79 1.91 0.12
CA GLY A 120 -12.48 3.34 0.10
C GLY A 120 -11.75 3.75 -1.19
N LEU A 121 -10.72 3.01 -1.59
CA LEU A 121 -9.97 3.29 -2.83
C LEU A 121 -10.83 3.10 -4.09
N ILE A 122 -11.75 2.13 -4.04
CA ILE A 122 -12.69 1.92 -5.15
C ILE A 122 -13.71 3.06 -5.21
N LYS A 123 -14.25 3.49 -4.06
CA LYS A 123 -15.15 4.63 -3.98
C LYS A 123 -14.52 5.90 -4.57
N ASP A 124 -13.27 6.19 -4.19
CA ASP A 124 -12.53 7.32 -4.73
C ASP A 124 -12.42 7.26 -6.26
N LEU A 125 -12.13 6.05 -6.81
CA LEU A 125 -12.10 5.84 -8.26
C LEU A 125 -13.46 6.09 -8.91
N LEU A 126 -14.57 5.64 -8.29
CA LEU A 126 -15.92 5.87 -8.83
C LEU A 126 -16.22 7.37 -8.91
N ILE A 127 -15.88 8.14 -7.88
CA ILE A 127 -16.07 9.60 -7.84
C ILE A 127 -15.22 10.30 -8.91
N GLU A 128 -13.96 9.89 -9.08
CA GLU A 128 -13.08 10.46 -10.11
C GLU A 128 -13.58 10.11 -11.52
N ALA A 129 -14.04 8.89 -11.76
CA ALA A 129 -14.59 8.47 -13.06
C ALA A 129 -15.89 9.21 -13.39
N ASP A 130 -16.74 9.45 -12.42
CA ASP A 130 -17.95 10.26 -12.56
C ASP A 130 -17.62 11.70 -12.96
N TYR A 131 -16.61 12.31 -12.32
CA TYR A 131 -16.14 13.65 -12.68
C TYR A 131 -15.77 13.73 -14.17
N TRP A 132 -15.05 12.72 -14.69
CA TRP A 132 -14.66 12.71 -16.10
C TRP A 132 -15.85 12.53 -17.03
N ALA A 133 -16.80 11.64 -16.68
CA ALA A 133 -18.03 11.47 -17.43
C ALA A 133 -18.88 12.75 -17.48
N GLN A 134 -19.03 13.43 -16.35
CA GLN A 134 -19.74 14.72 -16.30
C GLN A 134 -19.06 15.80 -17.13
N LYS A 135 -17.72 15.87 -17.06
CA LYS A 135 -16.92 16.83 -17.85
C LYS A 135 -17.08 16.64 -19.35
N GLU A 136 -17.26 15.41 -19.80
CA GLU A 136 -17.52 15.08 -21.21
C GLU A 136 -19.00 15.19 -21.58
N GLY A 137 -19.88 15.45 -20.62
CA GLY A 137 -21.33 15.49 -20.84
C GLY A 137 -21.96 14.12 -21.13
N ALA A 138 -21.29 13.05 -20.70
CA ALA A 138 -21.78 11.69 -20.87
C ALA A 138 -22.94 11.40 -19.91
N PRO A 139 -23.99 10.65 -20.34
CA PRO A 139 -25.12 10.32 -19.48
C PRO A 139 -24.80 9.21 -18.46
N ARG A 140 -23.73 8.46 -18.67
CA ARG A 140 -23.29 7.34 -17.83
C ARG A 140 -21.77 7.20 -17.86
N VAL A 141 -21.22 6.60 -16.82
CA VAL A 141 -19.78 6.30 -16.72
C VAL A 141 -19.45 5.04 -17.52
N LYS A 142 -18.50 5.14 -18.45
CA LYS A 142 -17.96 4.05 -19.28
C LYS A 142 -16.55 3.71 -18.85
N ASP A 143 -15.97 2.65 -19.46
CA ASP A 143 -14.59 2.22 -19.25
C ASP A 143 -13.56 3.33 -19.56
N GLU A 144 -13.79 4.14 -20.60
CA GLU A 144 -12.92 5.27 -20.96
C GLU A 144 -12.78 6.29 -19.82
N HIS A 145 -13.87 6.61 -19.09
CA HIS A 145 -13.85 7.54 -17.96
C HIS A 145 -13.10 6.94 -16.75
N VAL A 146 -13.28 5.64 -16.50
CA VAL A 146 -12.56 4.93 -15.44
C VAL A 146 -11.05 4.89 -15.74
N ARG A 147 -10.66 4.57 -16.98
CA ARG A 147 -9.24 4.59 -17.40
C ARG A 147 -8.65 5.98 -17.30
N GLN A 148 -9.41 7.03 -17.66
CA GLN A 148 -8.98 8.41 -17.51
C GLN A 148 -8.76 8.79 -16.05
N ALA A 149 -9.65 8.40 -15.13
CA ALA A 149 -9.47 8.59 -13.70
C ALA A 149 -8.18 7.90 -13.20
N ILE A 150 -7.96 6.63 -13.60
CA ILE A 150 -6.73 5.89 -13.25
C ILE A 150 -5.49 6.59 -13.79
N ALA A 151 -5.50 7.01 -15.06
CA ALA A 151 -4.37 7.70 -15.69
C ALA A 151 -4.03 9.01 -14.97
N HIS A 152 -5.04 9.80 -14.62
CA HIS A 152 -4.83 11.04 -13.86
C HIS A 152 -4.39 10.80 -12.41
N LYS A 153 -4.84 9.74 -11.78
CA LYS A 153 -4.31 9.32 -10.47
C LYS A 153 -2.82 9.01 -10.56
N ILE A 154 -2.41 8.21 -11.54
CA ILE A 154 -0.99 7.90 -11.80
C ILE A 154 -0.20 9.18 -12.06
N TYR A 155 -0.69 10.06 -12.93
CA TYR A 155 -0.03 11.34 -13.25
C TYR A 155 0.21 12.22 -12.01
N ARG A 156 -0.67 12.20 -11.03
CA ARG A 156 -0.49 12.94 -9.77
C ARG A 156 0.56 12.32 -8.85
N LEU A 157 0.88 11.04 -9.01
CA LEU A 157 1.73 10.28 -8.10
C LEU A 157 3.09 9.89 -8.69
N ASN A 158 3.27 9.97 -10.01
CA ASN A 158 4.44 9.42 -10.71
C ASN A 158 5.65 10.37 -10.82
N LEU A 159 5.67 11.49 -10.09
CA LEU A 159 6.76 12.48 -10.20
C LEU A 159 8.16 11.87 -10.02
N VAL A 160 8.31 10.94 -9.08
CA VAL A 160 9.60 10.28 -8.83
C VAL A 160 9.98 9.38 -10.01
N GLU A 161 9.02 8.64 -10.57
CA GLU A 161 9.22 7.82 -11.76
C GLU A 161 9.65 8.68 -12.97
N GLU A 162 8.96 9.79 -13.22
CA GLU A 162 9.30 10.71 -14.31
C GLU A 162 10.72 11.27 -14.19
N ARG A 163 11.13 11.68 -13.00
CA ARG A 163 12.50 12.13 -12.77
C ARG A 163 13.54 11.05 -13.04
N ILE A 164 13.25 9.80 -12.68
CA ILE A 164 14.15 8.68 -12.98
C ILE A 164 14.21 8.43 -14.49
N ARG A 165 13.09 8.55 -15.19
CA ARG A 165 13.04 8.46 -16.66
C ARG A 165 13.88 9.56 -17.33
N GLU A 166 13.80 10.79 -16.82
CA GLU A 166 14.64 11.89 -17.27
C GLU A 166 16.14 11.59 -17.06
N MET A 167 16.51 11.08 -15.87
CA MET A 167 17.90 10.69 -15.57
C MET A 167 18.42 9.56 -16.48
N VAL A 168 17.55 8.68 -16.96
CA VAL A 168 17.91 7.65 -17.94
C VAL A 168 18.04 8.28 -19.32
N ALA A 169 17.14 9.19 -19.70
CA ALA A 169 17.14 9.84 -21.00
C ALA A 169 18.34 10.77 -21.22
N ASP A 170 18.76 11.50 -20.19
CA ASP A 170 19.92 12.42 -20.23
C ASP A 170 21.26 11.71 -19.97
N GLY A 171 21.25 10.41 -19.67
CA GLY A 171 22.45 9.61 -19.41
C GLY A 171 23.06 9.77 -18.03
N THR A 172 22.43 10.50 -17.12
CA THR A 172 22.83 10.57 -15.70
C THR A 172 22.76 9.20 -15.06
N GLN A 173 21.70 8.45 -15.35
CA GLN A 173 21.58 7.05 -14.98
C GLN A 173 21.90 6.16 -16.20
N LEU A 174 23.01 5.44 -16.13
CA LEU A 174 23.45 4.58 -17.22
C LEU A 174 22.55 3.36 -17.36
N LEU A 175 21.89 3.22 -18.49
CA LEU A 175 21.08 2.07 -18.87
C LEU A 175 21.37 1.70 -20.33
N GLN A 176 21.69 0.44 -20.58
CA GLN A 176 21.91 -0.09 -21.92
C GLN A 176 20.87 -1.16 -22.21
N VAL A 177 20.06 -0.95 -23.24
CA VAL A 177 18.95 -1.85 -23.61
C VAL A 177 19.20 -2.63 -24.89
N THR A 178 20.34 -2.41 -25.53
CA THR A 178 20.76 -3.08 -26.80
C THR A 178 22.19 -3.56 -26.66
N GLY A 179 22.57 -4.57 -27.49
CA GLY A 179 23.92 -5.14 -27.46
C GLY A 179 24.10 -6.17 -26.34
N SER A 180 25.36 -6.57 -26.13
CA SER A 180 25.77 -7.45 -25.04
C SER A 180 27.10 -6.99 -24.47
N GLU A 181 27.23 -7.01 -23.14
CA GLU A 181 28.42 -6.62 -22.41
C GLU A 181 28.77 -7.71 -21.40
N VAL A 182 30.08 -8.05 -21.31
CA VAL A 182 30.55 -9.03 -20.34
C VAL A 182 30.62 -8.37 -18.96
N GLY A 183 30.07 -9.04 -17.97
CA GLY A 183 30.08 -8.56 -16.59
C GLY A 183 29.10 -7.40 -16.35
N GLN A 184 28.06 -7.24 -17.17
CA GLN A 184 27.05 -6.21 -16.98
C GLN A 184 25.66 -6.80 -17.23
N ILE A 185 24.70 -6.40 -16.37
CA ILE A 185 23.28 -6.74 -16.50
C ILE A 185 22.42 -5.61 -15.98
N ASN A 186 21.22 -5.43 -16.54
CA ASN A 186 20.20 -4.56 -15.99
C ASN A 186 19.40 -5.32 -14.93
N GLY A 187 19.50 -4.87 -13.70
CA GLY A 187 18.62 -5.29 -12.60
C GLY A 187 17.35 -4.45 -12.57
N LEU A 188 16.30 -4.98 -11.96
CA LEU A 188 15.07 -4.24 -11.69
C LEU A 188 14.85 -4.18 -10.18
N ALA A 189 14.62 -2.96 -9.66
CA ALA A 189 14.17 -2.73 -8.30
C ALA A 189 12.76 -2.17 -8.33
N VAL A 190 11.89 -2.60 -7.41
CA VAL A 190 10.56 -2.03 -7.24
C VAL A 190 10.63 -0.97 -6.16
N TYR A 191 10.15 0.22 -6.49
CA TYR A 191 9.95 1.31 -5.55
C TYR A 191 8.47 1.37 -5.19
N ASP A 192 8.18 1.23 -3.91
CA ASP A 192 6.84 1.35 -3.36
C ASP A 192 6.77 2.63 -2.51
N LEU A 193 5.91 3.55 -2.93
CA LEU A 193 5.67 4.84 -2.26
C LEU A 193 4.37 4.82 -1.44
N GLY A 194 3.77 3.64 -1.26
CA GLY A 194 2.51 3.43 -0.55
C GLY A 194 1.31 3.47 -1.50
N ASP A 195 1.05 4.60 -2.14
CA ASP A 195 -0.07 4.77 -3.06
C ASP A 195 0.28 4.48 -4.53
N PHE A 196 1.58 4.42 -4.83
CA PHE A 196 2.10 4.20 -6.17
C PHE A 196 3.40 3.40 -6.13
N SER A 197 3.49 2.35 -6.96
CA SER A 197 4.67 1.51 -7.10
C SER A 197 5.12 1.47 -8.56
N PHE A 198 6.43 1.53 -8.78
CA PHE A 198 7.00 1.44 -10.12
C PHE A 198 8.34 0.71 -10.15
N GLY A 199 8.74 0.21 -11.32
CA GLY A 199 10.01 -0.46 -11.55
C GLY A 199 11.11 0.53 -11.92
N ARG A 200 12.24 0.48 -11.21
CA ARG A 200 13.46 1.23 -11.53
C ARG A 200 14.51 0.29 -12.11
N PRO A 201 14.96 0.49 -13.36
CA PRO A 201 16.12 -0.22 -13.87
C PRO A 201 17.41 0.27 -13.20
N THR A 202 18.32 -0.65 -12.94
CA THR A 202 19.63 -0.35 -12.34
C THR A 202 20.69 -1.22 -13.02
N ARG A 203 21.80 -0.62 -13.44
CA ARG A 203 22.91 -1.37 -14.01
C ARG A 203 23.71 -2.04 -12.90
N ILE A 204 23.89 -3.35 -13.01
CA ILE A 204 24.73 -4.15 -12.13
C ILE A 204 25.97 -4.54 -12.92
N THR A 205 27.15 -4.30 -12.36
CA THR A 205 28.44 -4.63 -13.00
C THR A 205 29.24 -5.57 -12.12
N ALA A 206 29.94 -6.52 -12.75
CA ALA A 206 30.87 -7.42 -12.11
C ALA A 206 32.17 -7.43 -12.92
N GLN A 207 33.30 -7.31 -12.24
CA GLN A 207 34.63 -7.32 -12.88
C GLN A 207 35.52 -8.32 -12.18
N THR A 208 36.43 -8.92 -12.94
CA THR A 208 37.48 -9.79 -12.40
C THR A 208 38.81 -9.11 -12.47
N TYR A 209 39.64 -9.28 -11.45
CA TYR A 209 41.01 -8.77 -11.40
C TYR A 209 41.94 -9.77 -10.73
N ALA A 210 43.21 -9.68 -10.99
CA ALA A 210 44.20 -10.51 -10.33
C ALA A 210 44.48 -9.95 -8.91
N GLY A 211 44.15 -10.73 -7.89
CA GLY A 211 44.29 -10.35 -6.48
C GLY A 211 44.25 -11.54 -5.54
N ARG A 212 44.46 -11.31 -4.25
CA ARG A 212 44.36 -12.34 -3.20
C ARG A 212 42.99 -12.37 -2.52
N GLU A 213 42.22 -11.30 -2.66
CA GLU A 213 40.89 -11.22 -2.10
C GLU A 213 39.91 -11.94 -3.00
N GLY A 214 38.99 -12.67 -2.41
CA GLY A 214 37.95 -13.40 -3.13
C GLY A 214 36.86 -12.49 -3.68
N PHE A 215 35.61 -12.84 -3.50
CA PHE A 215 34.47 -12.08 -3.97
C PHE A 215 34.25 -10.81 -3.10
N ILE A 216 34.36 -9.63 -3.70
CA ILE A 216 34.09 -8.33 -3.05
C ILE A 216 32.74 -7.82 -3.51
N ASN A 217 31.89 -7.48 -2.58
CA ASN A 217 30.61 -6.80 -2.82
C ASN A 217 30.67 -5.38 -2.31
N ILE A 218 30.78 -4.41 -3.23
CA ILE A 218 30.96 -2.99 -2.91
C ILE A 218 29.75 -2.45 -2.14
N GLU A 219 28.53 -2.82 -2.51
CA GLU A 219 27.30 -2.37 -1.84
C GLU A 219 27.27 -2.78 -0.36
N ARG A 220 27.77 -3.98 -0.06
CA ARG A 220 27.87 -4.46 1.31
C ARG A 220 28.98 -3.74 2.08
N GLU A 221 30.14 -3.60 1.49
CA GLU A 221 31.28 -2.94 2.14
C GLU A 221 30.98 -1.45 2.41
N ALA A 222 30.21 -0.82 1.53
CA ALA A 222 29.74 0.56 1.69
C ALA A 222 28.51 0.68 2.60
N SER A 223 28.01 -0.41 3.17
CA SER A 223 26.78 -0.45 3.99
C SER A 223 25.53 0.11 3.29
N LEU A 224 25.47 0.00 1.97
CA LEU A 224 24.34 0.44 1.14
C LEU A 224 23.36 -0.68 0.83
N SER A 225 23.72 -1.94 1.13
CA SER A 225 22.90 -3.13 0.86
C SER A 225 21.96 -3.47 2.03
N GLY A 226 20.84 -4.07 1.69
CA GLY A 226 19.91 -4.64 2.67
C GLY A 226 20.15 -6.14 2.90
N ARG A 227 19.62 -6.69 4.00
CA ARG A 227 19.81 -8.11 4.42
C ARG A 227 19.48 -9.13 3.33
N THR A 228 18.48 -8.88 2.49
CA THR A 228 18.09 -9.78 1.39
C THR A 228 19.13 -9.79 0.28
N HIS A 229 19.67 -8.63 -0.06
CA HIS A 229 20.75 -8.49 -1.02
C HIS A 229 22.01 -9.21 -0.53
N ASP A 230 22.44 -8.97 0.72
CA ASP A 230 23.61 -9.60 1.32
C ASP A 230 23.52 -11.13 1.32
N LYS A 231 22.33 -11.64 1.66
CA LYS A 231 22.05 -13.09 1.58
C LYS A 231 22.18 -13.61 0.15
N GLY A 232 21.65 -12.89 -0.84
CA GLY A 232 21.75 -13.25 -2.26
C GLY A 232 23.20 -13.30 -2.73
N VAL A 233 24.01 -12.31 -2.36
CA VAL A 233 25.43 -12.26 -2.70
C VAL A 233 26.23 -13.39 -2.04
N LEU A 234 25.94 -13.74 -0.78
CA LEU A 234 26.60 -14.87 -0.12
C LEU A 234 26.26 -16.21 -0.80
N ILE A 235 25.01 -16.39 -1.23
CA ILE A 235 24.59 -17.59 -1.98
C ILE A 235 25.32 -17.65 -3.34
N LEU A 236 25.40 -16.52 -4.05
CA LEU A 236 26.09 -16.42 -5.33
C LEU A 236 27.60 -16.74 -5.17
N ASN A 237 28.24 -16.19 -4.15
CA ASN A 237 29.64 -16.48 -3.83
C ASN A 237 29.86 -17.97 -3.56
N GLY A 238 29.02 -18.59 -2.75
CA GLY A 238 29.06 -20.05 -2.51
C GLY A 238 28.88 -20.87 -3.78
N TYR A 239 27.95 -20.49 -4.65
CA TYR A 239 27.73 -21.16 -5.93
C TYR A 239 28.93 -21.04 -6.88
N ILE A 240 29.49 -19.83 -7.03
CA ILE A 240 30.67 -19.57 -7.88
C ILE A 240 31.87 -20.35 -7.34
N GLY A 241 32.11 -20.30 -6.03
CA GLY A 241 33.19 -21.05 -5.38
C GLY A 241 33.07 -22.56 -5.59
N ALA A 242 31.86 -23.12 -5.44
CA ALA A 242 31.62 -24.55 -5.64
C ALA A 242 31.79 -24.99 -7.11
N LYS A 243 31.45 -24.12 -8.07
CA LYS A 243 31.45 -24.45 -9.48
C LYS A 243 32.77 -24.17 -10.19
N PHE A 244 33.50 -23.14 -9.78
CA PHE A 244 34.67 -22.60 -10.47
C PHE A 244 35.91 -22.47 -9.58
N GLY A 245 35.80 -22.76 -8.28
CA GLY A 245 36.87 -22.60 -7.30
C GLY A 245 37.87 -23.77 -7.21
N GLN A 246 38.17 -24.42 -8.34
CA GLN A 246 39.23 -25.47 -8.44
C GLN A 246 40.58 -24.85 -8.73
#